data_6e1568a6bc8870620517b03750114e7c
#
_entry.id   6e1568a6bc8870620517b03750114e7c
#
_cell.length_a   1.000
_cell.length_b   1.000
_cell.length_c   1.000
_cell.angle_alpha   90.00
_cell.angle_beta   90.00
_cell.angle_gamma   90.00
#
_symmetry.space_group_name_H-M   'P 1'
#
loop_
_entity.id
_entity.type
_entity.pdbx_description
1 polymer ?
#
loop_
_entity_poly.entity_id
_entity_poly.type
_entity_poly.pdbx_seq_one_letter_code
_entity_poly.pdbx_strand_id
1 'polypeptide(L)'
;MSHSETEPQAPVPMADAVDRLLIRIGEWVAWIFAILMVVILVQVTLRRGFSAGLIVLEELQWHLYAIGVLVGVVYAQARNSHVRVDVLHSHFPPFWKYLVEILGMLFLLLPFLLLVFYHGVEFVQESYRIGERSLAPAGLSYRWLIKSMIPLCFGLLILACCNRIYRDLVLLNRRPEEG
;
A
#
# COMPACT_ATOMS: atom_id res chain seq x y z
N MET A 1 -1.97 28.90 -9.98
CA MET A 1 -2.18 27.59 -9.35
C MET A 1 -3.28 26.91 -10.12
N SER A 2 -2.93 26.22 -11.22
CA SER A 2 -3.88 25.45 -12.03
C SER A 2 -3.96 24.06 -11.42
N HIS A 3 -5.13 23.71 -10.90
CA HIS A 3 -5.47 22.35 -10.60
C HIS A 3 -5.32 21.54 -11.90
N SER A 4 -4.35 20.64 -11.96
CA SER A 4 -4.29 19.60 -12.98
C SER A 4 -5.46 18.66 -12.71
N GLU A 5 -6.62 18.99 -13.29
CA GLU A 5 -7.73 18.04 -13.38
C GLU A 5 -7.20 16.81 -14.11
N THR A 6 -7.16 15.70 -13.42
CA THR A 6 -6.92 14.38 -14.03
C THR A 6 -7.99 14.20 -15.10
N GLU A 7 -7.57 14.22 -16.38
CA GLU A 7 -8.47 13.88 -17.49
C GLU A 7 -9.26 12.62 -17.15
N PRO A 8 -10.59 12.62 -17.34
CA PRO A 8 -11.42 11.46 -17.07
C PRO A 8 -10.98 10.32 -18.00
N GLN A 9 -10.25 9.38 -17.45
CA GLN A 9 -9.82 8.19 -18.18
C GLN A 9 -11.07 7.41 -18.61
N ALA A 10 -11.09 6.92 -19.86
CA ALA A 10 -12.21 6.13 -20.37
C ALA A 10 -12.53 4.96 -19.41
N PRO A 11 -13.81 4.72 -19.08
CA PRO A 11 -14.20 3.73 -18.08
C PRO A 11 -13.83 2.31 -18.54
N VAL A 12 -13.07 1.61 -17.67
CA VAL A 12 -12.77 0.19 -17.82
C VAL A 12 -13.42 -0.53 -16.62
N PRO A 13 -14.64 -1.10 -16.78
CA PRO A 13 -15.50 -1.48 -15.65
C PRO A 13 -14.86 -2.49 -14.70
N MET A 14 -14.06 -3.43 -15.21
CA MET A 14 -13.34 -4.38 -14.36
C MET A 14 -12.23 -3.71 -13.54
N ALA A 15 -11.42 -2.86 -14.19
CA ALA A 15 -10.35 -2.15 -13.51
C ALA A 15 -10.92 -1.19 -12.44
N ASP A 16 -12.01 -0.50 -12.74
CA ASP A 16 -12.68 0.40 -11.82
C ASP A 16 -13.27 -0.33 -10.61
N ALA A 17 -13.70 -1.58 -10.76
CA ALA A 17 -14.21 -2.38 -9.64
C ALA A 17 -13.09 -2.76 -8.67
N VAL A 18 -11.93 -3.18 -9.18
CA VAL A 18 -10.75 -3.50 -8.36
C VAL A 18 -10.25 -2.26 -7.63
N ASP A 19 -10.12 -1.13 -8.32
CA ASP A 19 -9.65 0.12 -7.71
C ASP A 19 -10.62 0.58 -6.61
N ARG A 20 -11.93 0.52 -6.84
CA ARG A 20 -12.94 0.85 -5.80
C ARG A 20 -12.83 -0.04 -4.57
N LEU A 21 -12.55 -1.33 -4.75
CA LEU A 21 -12.35 -2.25 -3.64
C LEU A 21 -11.11 -1.84 -2.82
N LEU A 22 -9.96 -1.63 -3.48
CA LEU A 22 -8.72 -1.25 -2.83
C LEU A 22 -8.82 0.10 -2.12
N ILE A 23 -9.46 1.07 -2.76
CA ILE A 23 -9.73 2.39 -2.18
C ILE A 23 -10.60 2.25 -0.92
N ARG A 24 -11.67 1.46 -0.98
CA ARG A 24 -12.57 1.25 0.16
C ARG A 24 -11.84 0.57 1.33
N ILE A 25 -10.98 -0.42 1.06
CA ILE A 25 -10.13 -1.03 2.09
C ILE A 25 -9.24 0.04 2.73
N GLY A 26 -8.59 0.88 1.93
CA GLY A 26 -7.73 1.96 2.43
C GLY A 26 -8.49 2.98 3.30
N GLU A 27 -9.69 3.39 2.89
CA GLU A 27 -10.54 4.31 3.64
C GLU A 27 -10.94 3.75 5.01
N TRP A 28 -11.29 2.47 5.08
CA TRP A 28 -11.58 1.80 6.35
C TRP A 28 -10.34 1.71 7.25
N VAL A 29 -9.20 1.35 6.67
CA VAL A 29 -7.94 1.24 7.43
C VAL A 29 -7.42 2.61 7.87
N ALA A 30 -7.77 3.71 7.20
CA ALA A 30 -7.40 5.06 7.63
C ALA A 30 -7.87 5.38 9.06
N TRP A 31 -8.97 4.79 9.54
CA TRP A 31 -9.42 4.93 10.92
C TRP A 31 -8.44 4.36 11.95
N ILE A 32 -7.53 3.47 11.53
CA ILE A 32 -6.44 2.96 12.40
C ILE A 32 -5.56 4.12 12.89
N PHE A 33 -5.36 5.17 12.10
CA PHE A 33 -4.58 6.33 12.53
C PHE A 33 -5.27 7.13 13.65
N ALA A 34 -6.61 7.18 13.64
CA ALA A 34 -7.36 7.76 14.76
C ALA A 34 -7.21 6.92 16.04
N ILE A 35 -7.29 5.59 15.92
CA ILE A 35 -7.02 4.68 17.04
C ILE A 35 -5.58 4.83 17.52
N LEU A 36 -4.62 4.88 16.61
CA LEU A 36 -3.22 5.09 16.92
C LEU A 36 -3.00 6.38 17.73
N MET A 37 -3.63 7.47 17.32
CA MET A 37 -3.57 8.74 18.06
C MET A 37 -4.08 8.58 19.49
N VAL A 38 -5.21 7.92 19.69
CA VAL A 38 -5.74 7.66 21.04
C VAL A 38 -4.76 6.81 21.87
N VAL A 39 -4.21 5.73 21.28
CA VAL A 39 -3.25 4.87 21.97
C VAL A 39 -2.00 5.64 22.38
N ILE A 40 -1.50 6.53 21.51
CA ILE A 40 -0.35 7.41 21.82
C ILE A 40 -0.69 8.34 22.99
N LEU A 41 -1.85 8.99 22.97
CA LEU A 41 -2.28 9.90 24.06
C LEU A 41 -2.40 9.16 25.39
N VAL A 42 -3.00 7.96 25.38
CA VAL A 42 -3.11 7.10 26.58
C VAL A 42 -1.71 6.75 27.09
N GLN A 43 -0.82 6.27 26.23
CA GLN A 43 0.54 5.88 26.59
C GLN A 43 1.33 7.05 27.19
N VAL A 44 1.25 8.24 26.56
CA VAL A 44 1.94 9.45 27.04
C VAL A 44 1.38 9.87 28.41
N THR A 45 0.06 9.82 28.58
CA THR A 45 -0.60 10.16 29.87
C THR A 45 -0.20 9.21 30.98
N LEU A 46 -0.20 7.89 30.71
CA LEU A 46 0.24 6.88 31.68
C LEU A 46 1.71 7.05 32.06
N ARG A 47 2.57 7.30 31.08
CA ARG A 47 4.01 7.45 31.29
C ARG A 47 4.37 8.74 32.05
N ARG A 48 3.71 9.86 31.69
CA ARG A 48 3.99 11.18 32.31
C ARG A 48 3.21 11.42 33.60
N GLY A 49 1.93 11.01 33.64
CA GLY A 49 1.04 11.26 34.78
C GLY A 49 1.17 10.24 35.90
N PHE A 50 1.40 8.98 35.53
CA PHE A 50 1.38 7.87 36.52
C PHE A 50 2.72 7.13 36.62
N SER A 51 3.76 7.57 35.90
CA SER A 51 5.06 6.88 35.81
C SER A 51 4.95 5.39 35.44
N ALA A 52 3.87 4.99 34.77
CA ALA A 52 3.50 3.64 34.39
C ALA A 52 3.42 3.49 32.85
N GLY A 53 4.56 3.33 32.20
CA GLY A 53 4.61 3.00 30.78
C GLY A 53 4.28 1.53 30.55
N LEU A 54 3.33 1.23 29.63
CA LEU A 54 2.98 -0.13 29.26
C LEU A 54 3.66 -0.50 27.94
N ILE A 55 4.56 -1.48 27.96
CA ILE A 55 5.27 -2.00 26.78
C ILE A 55 4.28 -2.48 25.71
N VAL A 56 3.18 -3.11 26.14
CA VAL A 56 2.12 -3.57 25.23
C VAL A 56 1.53 -2.41 24.40
N LEU A 57 1.29 -1.25 24.98
CA LEU A 57 0.78 -0.08 24.25
C LEU A 57 1.83 0.48 23.29
N GLU A 58 3.10 0.45 23.64
CA GLU A 58 4.20 0.87 22.78
C GLU A 58 4.32 -0.03 21.55
N GLU A 59 4.28 -1.35 21.76
CA GLU A 59 4.27 -2.32 20.65
C GLU A 59 2.99 -2.19 19.80
N LEU A 60 1.83 -1.96 20.40
CA LEU A 60 0.58 -1.75 19.68
C LEU A 60 0.66 -0.53 18.75
N GLN A 61 1.30 0.56 19.19
CA GLN A 61 1.52 1.74 18.34
C GLN A 61 2.30 1.38 17.06
N TRP A 62 3.40 0.64 17.20
CA TRP A 62 4.19 0.21 16.04
C TRP A 62 3.40 -0.70 15.10
N HIS A 63 2.55 -1.58 15.64
CA HIS A 63 1.71 -2.47 14.86
C HIS A 63 0.64 -1.69 14.08
N LEU A 64 -0.09 -0.79 14.74
CA LEU A 64 -1.09 0.06 14.09
C LEU A 64 -0.46 0.96 13.02
N TYR A 65 0.69 1.55 13.31
CA TYR A 65 1.44 2.36 12.36
C TYR A 65 1.85 1.54 11.12
N ALA A 66 2.43 0.35 11.33
CA ALA A 66 2.85 -0.52 10.24
C ALA A 66 1.67 -0.92 9.32
N ILE A 67 0.52 -1.30 9.90
CA ILE A 67 -0.69 -1.64 9.14
C ILE A 67 -1.16 -0.41 8.33
N GLY A 68 -1.25 0.75 8.98
CA GLY A 68 -1.71 1.99 8.34
C GLY A 68 -0.83 2.39 7.16
N VAL A 69 0.49 2.32 7.32
CA VAL A 69 1.44 2.65 6.25
C VAL A 69 1.37 1.65 5.10
N LEU A 70 1.39 0.34 5.38
CA LEU A 70 1.36 -0.69 4.34
C LEU A 70 0.08 -0.61 3.50
N VAL A 71 -1.08 -0.48 4.14
CA VAL A 71 -2.36 -0.32 3.41
C VAL A 71 -2.45 1.05 2.75
N GLY A 72 -1.86 2.09 3.34
CA GLY A 72 -1.76 3.43 2.75
C GLY A 72 -1.03 3.42 1.41
N VAL A 73 0.03 2.62 1.26
CA VAL A 73 0.74 2.45 -0.02
C VAL A 73 -0.16 1.77 -1.06
N VAL A 74 -0.94 0.75 -0.66
CA VAL A 74 -1.94 0.11 -1.56
C VAL A 74 -2.99 1.11 -2.02
N TYR A 75 -3.51 1.93 -1.09
CA TYR A 75 -4.48 2.99 -1.39
C TYR A 75 -3.91 4.03 -2.36
N ALA A 76 -2.67 4.48 -2.12
CA ALA A 76 -2.01 5.45 -3.00
C ALA A 76 -1.81 4.89 -4.42
N GLN A 77 -1.46 3.60 -4.53
CA GLN A 77 -1.35 2.92 -5.83
C GLN A 77 -2.70 2.88 -6.55
N ALA A 78 -3.77 2.48 -5.85
CA ALA A 78 -5.12 2.40 -6.44
C ALA A 78 -5.67 3.78 -6.85
N ARG A 79 -5.34 4.84 -6.11
CA ARG A 79 -5.68 6.23 -6.44
C ARG A 79 -4.81 6.85 -7.52
N ASN A 80 -3.82 6.14 -8.01
CA ASN A 80 -2.90 6.70 -9.01
C ASN A 80 -2.14 7.96 -8.51
N SER A 81 -1.99 8.06 -7.19
CA SER A 81 -1.41 9.22 -6.49
C SER A 81 0.11 9.18 -6.43
N HIS A 82 0.79 8.33 -7.21
CA HIS A 82 2.24 8.35 -7.28
C HIS A 82 2.71 9.64 -7.96
N VAL A 83 3.70 10.27 -7.33
CA VAL A 83 4.38 11.44 -7.88
C VAL A 83 5.00 11.03 -9.22
N ARG A 84 4.33 11.38 -10.30
CA ARG A 84 4.91 11.29 -11.64
C ARG A 84 5.93 12.41 -11.76
N VAL A 85 7.07 12.12 -12.36
CA VAL A 85 8.03 13.17 -12.72
C VAL A 85 7.41 13.94 -13.91
N ASP A 86 6.48 14.84 -13.61
CA ASP A 86 5.70 15.59 -14.60
C ASP A 86 6.58 16.35 -15.60
N VAL A 87 7.80 16.71 -15.19
CA VAL A 87 8.76 17.42 -16.03
C VAL A 87 9.17 16.61 -17.27
N LEU A 88 9.35 15.29 -17.13
CA LEU A 88 9.61 14.42 -18.30
C LEU A 88 8.30 14.03 -19.02
N HIS A 89 7.23 13.86 -18.26
CA HIS A 89 5.96 13.36 -18.78
C HIS A 89 5.26 14.36 -19.72
N SER A 90 5.48 15.66 -19.55
CA SER A 90 4.87 16.71 -20.40
C SER A 90 5.39 16.74 -21.85
N HIS A 91 6.61 16.23 -22.09
CA HIS A 91 7.26 16.31 -23.40
C HIS A 91 7.08 15.06 -24.28
N PHE A 92 6.51 13.96 -23.76
CA PHE A 92 6.30 12.75 -24.54
C PHE A 92 4.91 12.69 -25.19
N PRO A 93 4.80 12.19 -26.44
CA PRO A 93 3.49 11.88 -27.02
C PRO A 93 2.75 10.81 -26.22
N PRO A 94 1.40 10.78 -26.23
CA PRO A 94 0.58 9.91 -25.37
C PRO A 94 0.94 8.44 -25.43
N PHE A 95 1.33 7.93 -26.60
CA PHE A 95 1.72 6.54 -26.81
C PHE A 95 2.95 6.16 -25.97
N TRP A 96 4.01 6.99 -26.00
CA TRP A 96 5.23 6.73 -25.24
C TRP A 96 5.01 6.79 -23.74
N LYS A 97 4.07 7.62 -23.28
CA LYS A 97 3.69 7.70 -21.86
C LYS A 97 3.19 6.35 -21.33
N TYR A 98 2.20 5.76 -22.01
CA TYR A 98 1.68 4.45 -21.64
C TYR A 98 2.74 3.34 -21.75
N LEU A 99 3.55 3.37 -22.80
CA LEU A 99 4.59 2.37 -23.00
C LEU A 99 5.63 2.39 -21.87
N VAL A 100 6.15 3.56 -21.51
CA VAL A 100 7.12 3.72 -20.42
C VAL A 100 6.50 3.32 -19.08
N GLU A 101 5.24 3.69 -18.83
CA GLU A 101 4.53 3.32 -17.60
C GLU A 101 4.35 1.80 -17.51
N ILE A 102 3.92 1.14 -18.56
CA ILE A 102 3.76 -0.32 -18.61
C ILE A 102 5.11 -1.02 -18.41
N LEU A 103 6.16 -0.59 -19.14
CA LEU A 103 7.49 -1.19 -19.02
C LEU A 103 8.08 -1.00 -17.62
N GLY A 104 7.93 0.20 -17.02
CA GLY A 104 8.38 0.47 -15.67
C GLY A 104 7.66 -0.39 -14.63
N MET A 105 6.33 -0.54 -14.76
CA MET A 105 5.55 -1.41 -13.88
C MET A 105 5.92 -2.89 -14.06
N LEU A 106 6.08 -3.35 -15.31
CA LEU A 106 6.33 -4.75 -15.61
C LEU A 106 7.74 -5.20 -15.24
N PHE A 107 8.76 -4.39 -15.55
CA PHE A 107 10.17 -4.79 -15.39
C PHE A 107 10.81 -4.31 -14.09
N LEU A 108 10.31 -3.24 -13.49
CA LEU A 108 10.89 -2.69 -12.27
C LEU A 108 10.02 -2.94 -11.05
N LEU A 109 8.74 -2.54 -11.11
CA LEU A 109 7.86 -2.61 -9.95
C LEU A 109 7.41 -4.05 -9.66
N LEU A 110 6.88 -4.75 -10.66
CA LEU A 110 6.29 -6.08 -10.47
C LEU A 110 7.31 -7.13 -9.99
N PRO A 111 8.55 -7.23 -10.54
CA PRO A 111 9.55 -8.15 -10.02
C PRO A 111 9.95 -7.84 -8.56
N PHE A 112 10.05 -6.55 -8.22
CA PHE A 112 10.31 -6.13 -6.84
C PHE A 112 9.19 -6.55 -5.90
N LEU A 113 7.92 -6.31 -6.27
CA LEU A 113 6.76 -6.70 -5.47
C LEU A 113 6.69 -8.22 -5.27
N LEU A 114 6.95 -9.00 -6.33
CA LEU A 114 6.98 -10.47 -6.28
C LEU A 114 8.07 -10.98 -5.35
N LEU A 115 9.26 -10.40 -5.40
CA LEU A 115 10.38 -10.77 -4.55
C LEU A 115 10.04 -10.51 -3.07
N VAL A 116 9.49 -9.33 -2.75
CA VAL A 116 9.10 -9.00 -1.37
C VAL A 116 7.94 -9.87 -0.91
N PHE A 117 6.97 -10.15 -1.79
CA PHE A 117 5.86 -11.06 -1.47
C PHE A 117 6.36 -12.47 -1.12
N TYR A 118 7.22 -13.04 -1.96
CA TYR A 118 7.76 -14.39 -1.77
C TYR A 118 8.53 -14.51 -0.44
N HIS A 119 9.50 -13.64 -0.22
CA HIS A 119 10.26 -13.63 1.04
C HIS A 119 9.42 -13.23 2.25
N GLY A 120 8.39 -12.40 2.04
CA GLY A 120 7.43 -12.04 3.07
C GLY A 120 6.64 -13.25 3.56
N VAL A 121 6.23 -14.16 2.65
CA VAL A 121 5.55 -15.41 3.02
C VAL A 121 6.48 -16.31 3.81
N GLU A 122 7.74 -16.50 3.37
CA GLU A 122 8.73 -17.28 4.12
C GLU A 122 8.98 -16.72 5.54
N PHE A 123 9.07 -15.39 5.63
CA PHE A 123 9.27 -14.69 6.90
C PHE A 123 8.12 -14.91 7.89
N VAL A 124 6.88 -14.95 7.40
CA VAL A 124 5.69 -15.26 8.23
C VAL A 124 5.68 -16.72 8.64
N GLN A 125 5.96 -17.63 7.71
CA GLN A 125 5.99 -19.08 7.99
C GLN A 125 7.02 -19.41 9.07
N GLU A 126 8.21 -18.85 8.98
CA GLU A 126 9.25 -19.08 9.99
C GLU A 126 8.83 -18.51 11.35
N SER A 127 8.29 -17.29 11.39
CA SER A 127 7.78 -16.66 12.61
C SER A 127 6.66 -17.48 13.27
N TYR A 128 5.78 -18.08 12.47
CA TYR A 128 4.73 -18.98 12.94
C TYR A 128 5.30 -20.29 13.46
N ARG A 129 6.24 -20.91 12.74
CA ARG A 129 6.88 -22.19 13.09
C ARG A 129 7.58 -22.15 14.44
N ILE A 130 8.30 -21.04 14.71
CA ILE A 130 9.03 -20.89 15.98
C ILE A 130 8.17 -20.34 17.13
N GLY A 131 6.89 -20.00 16.86
CA GLY A 131 6.01 -19.37 17.83
C GLY A 131 6.55 -18.04 18.36
N GLU A 132 7.06 -17.19 17.45
CA GLU A 132 7.78 -15.97 17.78
C GLU A 132 6.99 -15.04 18.70
N ARG A 133 7.64 -14.60 19.78
CA ARG A 133 7.09 -13.66 20.76
C ARG A 133 7.95 -12.41 20.82
N SER A 134 7.42 -11.36 21.42
CA SER A 134 8.21 -10.16 21.70
C SER A 134 9.38 -10.48 22.62
N LEU A 135 10.52 -9.83 22.38
CA LEU A 135 11.69 -9.89 23.25
C LEU A 135 11.48 -9.08 24.55
N ALA A 136 10.48 -8.21 24.58
CA ALA A 136 10.15 -7.44 25.77
C ALA A 136 9.41 -8.29 26.80
N PRO A 137 9.72 -8.18 28.12
CA PRO A 137 9.19 -9.06 29.18
C PRO A 137 7.66 -9.08 29.28
N ALA A 138 6.97 -8.06 28.80
CA ALA A 138 5.50 -7.94 28.78
C ALA A 138 4.96 -7.60 27.40
N GLY A 139 5.70 -7.94 26.33
CA GLY A 139 5.34 -7.62 24.97
C GLY A 139 4.27 -8.52 24.38
N LEU A 140 3.77 -8.15 23.21
CA LEU A 140 2.72 -8.87 22.49
C LEU A 140 3.21 -10.23 21.99
N SER A 141 2.38 -11.24 22.21
CA SER A 141 2.53 -12.56 21.59
C SER A 141 2.03 -12.56 20.15
N TYR A 142 2.34 -13.63 19.38
CA TYR A 142 1.85 -13.81 18.01
C TYR A 142 2.40 -12.78 17.01
N ARG A 143 3.70 -12.53 17.02
CA ARG A 143 4.37 -11.62 16.07
C ARG A 143 4.17 -11.98 14.60
N TRP A 144 3.90 -13.25 14.29
CA TRP A 144 3.58 -13.69 12.94
C TRP A 144 2.36 -12.97 12.36
N LEU A 145 1.40 -12.54 13.21
CA LEU A 145 0.17 -11.88 12.76
C LEU A 145 0.46 -10.51 12.15
N ILE A 146 1.32 -9.71 12.77
CA ILE A 146 1.71 -8.42 12.19
C ILE A 146 2.62 -8.60 10.97
N LYS A 147 3.50 -9.60 11.00
CA LYS A 147 4.34 -9.93 9.87
C LYS A 147 3.53 -10.34 8.64
N SER A 148 2.36 -10.99 8.83
CA SER A 148 1.47 -11.39 7.73
C SER A 148 0.89 -10.20 6.96
N MET A 149 0.88 -9.00 7.55
CA MET A 149 0.47 -7.79 6.83
C MET A 149 1.43 -7.44 5.68
N ILE A 150 2.70 -7.86 5.74
CA ILE A 150 3.67 -7.63 4.67
C ILE A 150 3.25 -8.36 3.39
N PRO A 151 3.20 -9.71 3.35
CA PRO A 151 2.80 -10.41 2.13
C PRO A 151 1.36 -10.08 1.72
N LEU A 152 0.45 -9.84 2.66
CA LEU A 152 -0.92 -9.44 2.34
C LEU A 152 -0.95 -8.12 1.57
N CYS A 153 -0.30 -7.08 2.05
CA CYS A 153 -0.27 -5.77 1.38
C CYS A 153 0.51 -5.81 0.07
N PHE A 154 1.62 -6.55 0.00
CA PHE A 154 2.36 -6.73 -1.25
C PHE A 154 1.57 -7.54 -2.27
N GLY A 155 0.76 -8.52 -1.85
CA GLY A 155 -0.20 -9.20 -2.72
C GLY A 155 -1.27 -8.25 -3.28
N LEU A 156 -1.81 -7.36 -2.45
CA LEU A 156 -2.74 -6.32 -2.91
C LEU A 156 -2.06 -5.30 -3.85
N LEU A 157 -0.78 -4.97 -3.62
CA LEU A 157 0.00 -4.12 -4.53
C LEU A 157 0.24 -4.78 -5.88
N ILE A 158 0.53 -6.08 -5.91
CA ILE A 158 0.63 -6.85 -7.14
C ILE A 158 -0.70 -6.81 -7.91
N LEU A 159 -1.81 -7.02 -7.21
CA LEU A 159 -3.15 -6.92 -7.81
C LEU A 159 -3.40 -5.52 -8.39
N ALA A 160 -3.08 -4.46 -7.64
CA ALA A 160 -3.21 -3.09 -8.10
C ALA A 160 -2.31 -2.79 -9.32
N CYS A 161 -1.07 -3.29 -9.31
CA CYS A 161 -0.13 -3.13 -10.42
C CYS A 161 -0.63 -3.85 -11.68
N CYS A 162 -1.06 -5.10 -11.57
CA CYS A 162 -1.65 -5.85 -12.70
C CYS A 162 -2.90 -5.17 -13.23
N ASN A 163 -3.77 -4.67 -12.35
CA ASN A 163 -4.97 -3.92 -12.72
C ASN A 163 -4.64 -2.66 -13.50
N ARG A 164 -3.58 -1.96 -13.09
CA ARG A 164 -3.11 -0.76 -13.79
C ARG A 164 -2.57 -1.09 -15.18
N ILE A 165 -1.70 -2.10 -15.28
CA ILE A 165 -1.17 -2.56 -16.57
C ILE A 165 -2.33 -2.96 -17.52
N TYR A 166 -3.32 -3.70 -17.01
CA TYR A 166 -4.50 -4.08 -17.78
C TYR A 166 -5.26 -2.85 -18.29
N ARG A 167 -5.50 -1.85 -17.44
CA ARG A 167 -6.15 -0.59 -17.82
C ARG A 167 -5.40 0.12 -18.93
N ASP A 168 -4.09 0.28 -18.78
CA ASP A 168 -3.25 1.00 -19.73
C ASP A 168 -3.18 0.28 -21.08
N LEU A 169 -3.14 -1.07 -21.09
CA LEU A 169 -3.23 -1.87 -22.31
C LEU A 169 -4.58 -1.71 -23.02
N VAL A 170 -5.68 -1.71 -22.28
CA VAL A 170 -7.02 -1.52 -22.87
C VAL A 170 -7.15 -0.12 -23.47
N LEU A 171 -6.63 0.91 -22.79
CA LEU A 171 -6.65 2.29 -23.29
C LEU A 171 -5.77 2.44 -24.53
N LEU A 172 -4.61 1.80 -24.54
CA LEU A 172 -3.72 1.80 -25.70
C LEU A 172 -4.40 1.17 -26.93
N ASN A 173 -5.13 0.06 -26.73
CA ASN A 173 -5.80 -0.67 -27.81
C ASN A 173 -7.12 0.00 -28.27
N ARG A 174 -7.74 0.86 -27.43
CA ARG A 174 -8.96 1.60 -27.78
C ARG A 174 -8.69 2.90 -28.54
N ARG A 175 -7.46 3.25 -28.83
CA ARG A 175 -7.05 4.36 -29.70
C ARG A 175 -6.61 3.83 -31.08
N PRO A 176 -7.53 3.48 -31.99
CA PRO A 176 -7.22 3.35 -33.40
C PRO A 176 -7.57 4.70 -34.02
N GLU A 177 -6.57 5.32 -34.67
CA GLU A 177 -6.76 6.23 -35.79
C GLU A 177 -7.47 7.57 -35.54
N GLU A 178 -6.87 8.46 -34.76
CA GLU A 178 -6.93 9.87 -35.06
C GLU A 178 -5.55 10.29 -35.61
N GLY A 179 -5.37 9.93 -36.89
CA GLY A 179 -4.32 10.43 -37.77
C GLY A 179 -4.86 11.65 -38.55
#